data_8327c79d20a9561af6ee14a60f491155
#
_entry.id   8327c79d20a9561af6ee14a60f491155
#
_cell.length_a   1.000
_cell.length_b   1.000
_cell.length_c   1.000
_cell.angle_alpha   90.00
_cell.angle_beta   90.00
_cell.angle_gamma   90.00
#
_symmetry.space_group_name_H-M   'P 1'
#
loop_
_entity.id
_entity.type
_entity.pdbx_description
1 polymer ?
#
loop_
_entity_poly.entity_id
_entity_poly.type
_entity_poly.pdbx_seq_one_letter_code
_entity_poly.pdbx_strand_id
1 'polypeptide(L)'
;MKGVITMTNIEKFVDMVKNSDNIVFFGGAGVSTESGIPDFRSTDGLYNQHYKYPPETILSHSFFMDNTEEFYRFYRDKMLALDAQPNMAHIKLAELEKAGKLKAIVTQNIDGLHQKAGSKNVLE
;
A
#
# COMPACT_ATOMS: atom_id res chain seq x y z
N MET A 1 8.87 -12.20 43.87
CA MET A 1 7.91 -11.50 42.99
C MET A 1 8.16 -11.90 41.56
N LYS A 2 7.19 -12.51 40.92
CA LYS A 2 7.26 -12.69 39.47
C LYS A 2 6.91 -11.33 38.85
N GLY A 3 7.89 -10.66 38.21
CA GLY A 3 7.63 -9.42 37.48
C GLY A 3 6.62 -9.70 36.38
N VAL A 4 5.61 -8.85 36.28
CA VAL A 4 4.64 -8.90 35.16
C VAL A 4 5.41 -8.47 33.91
N ILE A 5 5.70 -9.42 33.01
CA ILE A 5 6.28 -9.11 31.70
C ILE A 5 5.16 -8.47 30.87
N THR A 6 5.24 -7.16 30.66
CA THR A 6 4.27 -6.45 29.82
C THR A 6 4.70 -6.62 28.36
N MET A 7 3.86 -7.27 27.55
CA MET A 7 4.08 -7.42 26.11
C MET A 7 4.13 -6.07 25.42
N THR A 8 5.08 -5.89 24.52
CA THR A 8 5.13 -4.74 23.60
C THR A 8 3.96 -4.78 22.61
N ASN A 9 3.67 -3.66 21.96
CA ASN A 9 2.61 -3.61 20.93
C ASN A 9 2.91 -4.54 19.75
N ILE A 10 4.19 -4.71 19.42
CA ILE A 10 4.62 -5.64 18.35
C ILE A 10 4.35 -7.08 18.76
N GLU A 11 4.72 -7.46 19.97
CA GLU A 11 4.46 -8.82 20.48
C GLU A 11 2.96 -9.13 20.52
N LYS A 12 2.14 -8.18 20.97
CA LYS A 12 0.68 -8.31 20.94
C LYS A 12 0.15 -8.51 19.53
N PHE A 13 0.64 -7.73 18.57
CA PHE A 13 0.25 -7.86 17.16
C PHE A 13 0.65 -9.23 16.59
N VAL A 14 1.88 -9.67 16.85
CA VAL A 14 2.35 -11.01 16.44
C VAL A 14 1.46 -12.10 17.01
N ASP A 15 1.10 -11.99 18.28
CA ASP A 15 0.23 -12.98 18.95
C ASP A 15 -1.18 -12.98 18.33
N MET A 16 -1.75 -11.81 18.04
CA MET A 16 -3.04 -11.71 17.35
C MET A 16 -2.99 -12.38 15.97
N VAL A 17 -1.95 -12.15 15.18
CA VAL A 17 -1.79 -12.78 13.86
C VAL A 17 -1.64 -14.30 13.99
N LYS A 18 -0.84 -14.78 14.96
CA LYS A 18 -0.65 -16.22 15.20
C LYS A 18 -1.95 -16.95 15.57
N ASN A 19 -2.79 -16.30 16.37
CA ASN A 19 -4.03 -16.88 16.89
C ASN A 19 -5.27 -16.60 16.02
N SER A 20 -5.10 -15.94 14.86
CA SER A 20 -6.20 -15.62 13.94
C SER A 20 -6.12 -16.49 12.69
N ASP A 21 -7.26 -17.00 12.24
CA ASP A 21 -7.43 -17.76 11.00
C ASP A 21 -8.43 -17.12 10.04
N ASN A 22 -8.83 -15.89 10.31
CA ASN A 22 -9.77 -15.11 9.51
C ASN A 22 -9.32 -13.65 9.42
N ILE A 23 -8.16 -13.44 8.82
CA ILE A 23 -7.52 -12.13 8.69
C ILE A 23 -7.94 -11.51 7.36
N VAL A 24 -8.27 -10.23 7.39
CA VAL A 24 -8.40 -9.37 6.21
C VAL A 24 -7.40 -8.22 6.34
N PHE A 25 -6.64 -7.98 5.29
CA PHE A 25 -5.76 -6.82 5.20
C PHE A 25 -6.45 -5.71 4.41
N PHE A 26 -6.46 -4.51 4.97
CA PHE A 26 -6.88 -3.30 4.28
C PHE A 26 -5.69 -2.33 4.22
N GLY A 27 -5.31 -1.90 3.02
CA GLY A 27 -4.13 -1.07 2.86
C GLY A 27 -4.22 -0.08 1.71
N GLY A 28 -3.34 0.91 1.77
CA GLY A 28 -3.19 1.96 0.78
C GLY A 28 -1.73 2.16 0.39
N ALA A 29 -1.40 3.36 -0.11
CA ALA A 29 -0.10 3.68 -0.69
C ALA A 29 1.10 3.48 0.26
N GLY A 30 0.88 3.62 1.57
CA GLY A 30 1.93 3.41 2.57
C GLY A 30 2.54 2.01 2.57
N VAL A 31 1.82 0.98 2.14
CA VAL A 31 2.36 -0.39 2.05
C VAL A 31 3.41 -0.53 0.94
N SER A 32 3.39 0.34 -0.05
CA SER A 32 4.27 0.28 -1.22
C SER A 32 5.47 1.24 -1.17
N THR A 33 5.64 2.02 -0.09
CA THR A 33 6.74 2.97 0.04
C THR A 33 8.11 2.28 0.03
N GLU A 34 8.25 1.15 0.69
CA GLU A 34 9.47 0.34 0.64
C GLU A 34 9.72 -0.37 -0.70
N SER A 35 8.75 -0.30 -1.61
CA SER A 35 8.91 -0.72 -3.01
C SER A 35 9.34 0.43 -3.93
N GLY A 36 9.63 1.61 -3.38
CA GLY A 36 10.04 2.80 -4.11
C GLY A 36 8.89 3.60 -4.70
N ILE A 37 7.64 3.30 -4.33
CA ILE A 37 6.46 4.05 -4.75
C ILE A 37 6.11 5.03 -3.62
N PRO A 38 6.22 6.36 -3.84
CA PRO A 38 5.88 7.33 -2.82
C PRO A 38 4.38 7.27 -2.50
N ASP A 39 4.04 7.43 -1.24
CA ASP A 39 2.67 7.67 -0.83
C ASP A 39 2.24 9.12 -1.17
N PHE A 40 1.03 9.51 -0.77
CA PHE A 40 0.51 10.83 -1.12
C PHE A 40 0.87 11.92 -0.10
N ARG A 41 0.83 11.61 1.19
CA ARG A 41 0.78 12.60 2.28
C ARG A 41 1.99 12.63 3.20
N SER A 42 2.88 11.65 3.15
CA SER A 42 4.12 11.69 3.94
C SER A 42 5.01 12.85 3.51
N THR A 43 6.05 13.14 4.28
CA THR A 43 7.00 14.23 3.98
C THR A 43 7.59 14.11 2.58
N ASP A 44 7.86 12.89 2.13
CA ASP A 44 8.40 12.58 0.79
C ASP A 44 7.30 12.16 -0.21
N GLY A 45 6.03 12.26 0.18
CA GLY A 45 4.88 11.86 -0.61
C GLY A 45 4.59 12.80 -1.79
N LEU A 46 3.73 12.34 -2.70
CA LEU A 46 3.41 13.06 -3.93
C LEU A 46 2.84 14.46 -3.68
N TYR A 47 2.04 14.63 -2.64
CA TYR A 47 1.42 15.93 -2.33
C TYR A 47 2.41 16.98 -1.81
N ASN A 48 3.57 16.58 -1.38
CA ASN A 48 4.65 17.46 -0.94
C ASN A 48 5.69 17.75 -2.04
N GLN A 49 5.51 17.24 -3.25
CA GLN A 49 6.39 17.51 -4.38
C GLN A 49 5.96 18.79 -5.11
N HIS A 50 6.94 19.54 -5.63
CA HIS A 50 6.67 20.77 -6.39
C HIS A 50 6.34 20.44 -7.85
N TYR A 51 5.16 20.87 -8.27
CA TYR A 51 4.68 20.78 -9.64
C TYR A 51 4.03 22.09 -10.07
N LYS A 52 3.80 22.27 -11.37
CA LYS A 52 3.11 23.45 -11.92
C LYS A 52 1.73 23.69 -11.28
N TYR A 53 1.04 22.60 -10.97
CA TYR A 53 -0.21 22.58 -10.19
C TYR A 53 -0.03 21.68 -8.98
N PRO A 54 -0.75 21.91 -7.87
CA PRO A 54 -0.74 20.97 -6.76
C PRO A 54 -1.14 19.55 -7.22
N PRO A 55 -0.43 18.50 -6.79
CA PRO A 55 -0.75 17.13 -7.19
C PRO A 55 -2.19 16.72 -6.89
N GLU A 56 -2.78 17.17 -5.79
CA GLU A 56 -4.19 16.92 -5.47
C GLU A 56 -5.12 17.52 -6.53
N THR A 57 -4.76 18.66 -7.09
CA THR A 57 -5.53 19.31 -8.17
C THR A 57 -5.39 18.48 -9.45
N ILE A 58 -4.18 18.08 -9.82
CA ILE A 58 -3.92 17.30 -11.05
C ILE A 58 -4.69 15.96 -10.99
N LEU A 59 -4.73 15.31 -9.84
CA LEU A 59 -5.39 14.02 -9.64
C LEU A 59 -6.91 14.11 -9.45
N SER A 60 -7.49 15.31 -9.57
CA SER A 60 -8.94 15.48 -9.52
C SER A 60 -9.62 15.10 -10.84
N HIS A 61 -10.86 14.64 -10.76
CA HIS A 61 -11.66 14.31 -11.93
C HIS A 61 -11.87 15.54 -12.85
N SER A 62 -12.14 16.71 -12.28
CA SER A 62 -12.32 17.95 -13.05
C SER A 62 -11.06 18.33 -13.82
N PHE A 63 -9.89 18.26 -13.19
CA PHE A 63 -8.63 18.53 -13.87
C PHE A 63 -8.37 17.53 -15.01
N PHE A 64 -8.66 16.24 -14.78
CA PHE A 64 -8.56 15.23 -15.84
C PHE A 64 -9.43 15.58 -17.06
N MET A 65 -10.65 16.04 -16.84
CA MET A 65 -11.56 16.40 -17.94
C MET A 65 -11.11 17.67 -18.68
N ASP A 66 -10.60 18.68 -17.96
CA ASP A 66 -10.28 19.99 -18.53
C ASP A 66 -8.81 20.07 -19.03
N ASN A 67 -7.91 19.28 -18.49
CA ASN A 67 -6.47 19.31 -18.77
C ASN A 67 -5.90 17.90 -18.95
N THR A 68 -6.53 17.08 -19.77
CA THR A 68 -6.22 15.66 -19.96
C THR A 68 -4.74 15.39 -20.29
N GLU A 69 -4.13 16.22 -21.13
CA GLU A 69 -2.72 16.07 -21.53
C GLU A 69 -1.77 16.26 -20.35
N GLU A 70 -1.98 17.30 -19.54
CA GLU A 70 -1.18 17.59 -18.36
C GLU A 70 -1.39 16.51 -17.25
N PHE A 71 -2.63 16.02 -17.10
CA PHE A 71 -2.93 14.90 -16.23
C PHE A 71 -2.09 13.66 -16.61
N TYR A 72 -2.07 13.27 -17.89
CA TYR A 72 -1.31 12.11 -18.34
C TYR A 72 0.20 12.33 -18.28
N ARG A 73 0.68 13.56 -18.43
CA ARG A 73 2.10 13.87 -18.22
C ARG A 73 2.51 13.58 -16.78
N PHE A 74 1.74 14.11 -15.82
CA PHE A 74 1.96 13.82 -14.40
C PHE A 74 1.80 12.35 -14.08
N TYR A 75 0.77 11.71 -14.61
CA TYR A 75 0.49 10.29 -14.38
C TYR A 75 1.65 9.41 -14.83
N ARG A 76 2.18 9.63 -16.02
CA ARG A 76 3.34 8.89 -16.54
C ARG A 76 4.61 9.15 -15.74
N ASP A 77 4.82 10.37 -15.29
CA ASP A 77 6.02 10.77 -14.56
C ASP A 77 6.01 10.28 -13.10
N LYS A 78 4.87 10.29 -12.45
CA LYS A 78 4.76 10.10 -10.99
C LYS A 78 3.94 8.90 -10.53
N MET A 79 2.97 8.46 -11.32
CA MET A 79 2.04 7.43 -10.89
C MET A 79 2.41 6.03 -11.41
N LEU A 80 3.11 5.95 -12.54
CA LEU A 80 3.55 4.67 -13.09
C LEU A 80 4.87 4.25 -12.45
N ALA A 81 4.87 3.07 -11.85
CA ALA A 81 6.04 2.45 -11.22
C ALA A 81 6.22 1.01 -11.73
N LEU A 82 6.43 0.90 -13.06
CA LEU A 82 6.40 -0.37 -13.79
C LEU A 82 7.50 -1.36 -13.34
N ASP A 83 8.61 -0.84 -12.83
CA ASP A 83 9.75 -1.64 -12.38
C ASP A 83 9.69 -1.99 -10.88
N ALA A 84 8.69 -1.48 -10.15
CA ALA A 84 8.55 -1.74 -8.72
C ALA A 84 8.39 -3.24 -8.44
N GLN A 85 9.00 -3.68 -7.35
CA GLN A 85 8.93 -5.05 -6.87
C GLN A 85 8.19 -5.10 -5.53
N PRO A 86 7.49 -6.23 -5.24
CA PRO A 86 6.91 -6.44 -3.94
C PRO A 86 7.96 -6.33 -2.83
N ASN A 87 7.62 -5.66 -1.75
CA ASN A 87 8.43 -5.63 -0.54
C ASN A 87 8.01 -6.73 0.45
N MET A 88 8.67 -6.80 1.60
CA MET A 88 8.43 -7.83 2.59
C MET A 88 6.99 -7.86 3.13
N ALA A 89 6.29 -6.73 3.17
CA ALA A 89 4.90 -6.70 3.59
C ALA A 89 4.00 -7.44 2.59
N HIS A 90 4.16 -7.18 1.28
CA HIS A 90 3.43 -7.88 0.22
C HIS A 90 3.70 -9.40 0.26
N ILE A 91 4.98 -9.77 0.40
CA ILE A 91 5.39 -11.18 0.45
C ILE A 91 4.79 -11.87 1.68
N LYS A 92 4.84 -11.24 2.84
CA LYS A 92 4.29 -11.81 4.07
C LYS A 92 2.77 -11.99 4.00
N LEU A 93 2.05 -11.05 3.38
CA LEU A 93 0.61 -11.19 3.17
C LEU A 93 0.28 -12.38 2.26
N ALA A 94 1.05 -12.58 1.19
CA ALA A 94 0.88 -13.73 0.31
C ALA A 94 1.19 -15.07 1.04
N GLU A 95 2.19 -15.09 1.93
CA GLU A 95 2.48 -16.26 2.77
C GLU A 95 1.33 -16.56 3.74
N LEU A 96 0.75 -15.54 4.38
CA LEU A 96 -0.40 -15.70 5.28
C LEU A 96 -1.64 -16.20 4.53
N GLU A 97 -1.88 -15.75 3.30
CA GLU A 97 -2.94 -16.27 2.44
C GLU A 97 -2.71 -17.75 2.12
N LYS A 98 -1.49 -18.10 1.70
CA LYS A 98 -1.10 -19.50 1.41
C LYS A 98 -1.25 -20.40 2.62
N ALA A 99 -0.99 -19.89 3.82
CA ALA A 99 -1.19 -20.61 5.08
C ALA A 99 -2.68 -20.72 5.51
N GLY A 100 -3.61 -20.13 4.75
CA GLY A 100 -5.04 -20.15 5.05
C GLY A 100 -5.48 -19.18 6.14
N LYS A 101 -4.61 -18.30 6.61
CA LYS A 101 -4.90 -17.30 7.66
C LYS A 101 -5.49 -16.01 7.10
N LEU A 102 -4.92 -15.50 6.02
CA LEU A 102 -5.41 -14.31 5.34
C LEU A 102 -6.45 -14.70 4.30
N LYS A 103 -7.65 -14.13 4.39
CA LYS A 103 -8.78 -14.46 3.52
C LYS A 103 -8.91 -13.50 2.35
N ALA A 104 -8.55 -12.23 2.55
CA ALA A 104 -8.61 -11.21 1.50
C ALA A 104 -7.64 -10.08 1.78
N ILE A 105 -7.22 -9.44 0.70
CA ILE A 105 -6.59 -8.13 0.69
C ILE A 105 -7.56 -7.16 0.04
N VAL A 106 -7.88 -6.06 0.72
CA VAL A 106 -8.61 -4.94 0.16
C VAL A 106 -7.62 -3.80 -0.01
N THR A 107 -7.39 -3.35 -1.23
CA THR A 107 -6.38 -2.34 -1.53
C THR A 107 -6.96 -1.15 -2.28
N GLN A 108 -6.43 0.03 -1.98
CA GLN A 108 -6.63 1.26 -2.74
C GLN A 108 -5.54 1.48 -3.80
N ASN A 109 -4.55 0.57 -3.87
CA ASN A 109 -3.40 0.70 -4.75
C ASN A 109 -3.71 0.16 -6.14
N ILE A 110 -3.09 0.80 -7.14
CA ILE A 110 -3.14 0.41 -8.55
C ILE A 110 -1.82 -0.22 -9.03
N ASP A 111 -0.90 -0.50 -8.12
CA ASP A 111 0.46 -0.94 -8.45
C ASP A 111 0.57 -2.44 -8.78
N GLY A 112 -0.43 -3.24 -8.44
CA GLY A 112 -0.44 -4.68 -8.69
C GLY A 112 0.57 -5.48 -7.85
N LEU A 113 1.19 -4.89 -6.82
CA LEU A 113 2.27 -5.54 -6.07
C LEU A 113 1.77 -6.69 -5.19
N HIS A 114 0.54 -6.64 -4.71
CA HIS A 114 -0.05 -7.77 -3.98
C HIS A 114 -0.17 -9.01 -4.86
N GLN A 115 -0.68 -8.85 -6.09
CA GLN A 115 -0.81 -9.92 -7.07
C GLN A 115 0.58 -10.42 -7.51
N LYS A 116 1.52 -9.51 -7.72
CA LYS A 116 2.91 -9.83 -8.10
C LYS A 116 3.62 -10.61 -6.99
N ALA A 117 3.29 -10.39 -5.72
CA ALA A 117 3.80 -11.15 -4.58
C ALA A 117 3.21 -12.55 -4.47
N GLY A 118 2.12 -12.83 -5.18
CA GLY A 118 1.45 -14.12 -5.21
C GLY A 118 0.10 -14.19 -4.47
N SER A 119 -0.40 -13.08 -3.94
CA SER A 119 -1.75 -13.01 -3.38
C SER A 119 -2.80 -13.17 -4.49
N LYS A 120 -3.84 -13.97 -4.22
CA LYS A 120 -4.87 -14.32 -5.20
C LYS A 120 -6.20 -13.62 -4.94
N ASN A 121 -6.56 -13.44 -3.68
CA ASN A 121 -7.81 -12.79 -3.30
C ASN A 121 -7.55 -11.32 -2.96
N VAL A 122 -7.38 -10.52 -4.01
CA VAL A 122 -7.13 -9.08 -3.93
C VAL A 122 -8.31 -8.33 -4.51
N LEU A 123 -8.91 -7.45 -3.71
CA LEU A 123 -10.03 -6.59 -4.07
C LEU A 123 -9.53 -5.15 -4.23
N GLU A 124 -9.71 -4.58 -5.41
CA GLU A 124 -9.33 -3.21 -5.79
C GLU A 124 -10.54 -2.28 -5.83
#